data_5265b38638507bf0f785c5498c04ebb9
#
_entry.id   5265b38638507bf0f785c5498c04ebb9
#
_cell.length_a   1.000
_cell.length_b   1.000
_cell.length_c   1.000
_cell.angle_alpha   90.00
_cell.angle_beta   90.00
_cell.angle_gamma   90.00
#
_symmetry.space_group_name_H-M   'P 1'
#
loop_
_entity.id
_entity.type
_entity.pdbx_description
1 polymer ?
#
loop_
_entity_poly.entity_id
_entity_poly.type
_entity_poly.pdbx_seq_one_letter_code
_entity_poly.pdbx_strand_id
1 'polypeptide(L)'
;MNAIPLRVQPQEDEAWHSYLVRTAAHNQCSLGELASHVGLLEARGRWPGYHGVVLGEARAAVVSRALGLTPQQVQRMQLARYDQLALDVRGLAAGEGIAGTRATVQSAWVWMAGSTFCPDCLSETDGAWRVSWRLPWITTCLIHSLHLVGRCATCGAVPGLGNQFHTSAPTRLRVVPDGRRCPHPEPGGDTCGADLSAVDRVAAETARLTRTQHFIGLAAGERGLVAGAAYTSLQTLRAWQSAIGIATRLGAVDAAEWGRTHRWANPPRDPDLVDRLLLAVQPLVSAPTTEEAADVLSGWCDRAGIRSPHADTFAKITQPSAALQPVIDELLGRRGRAHTLIQRRLTRPDGTDIGVTNWDIDDLPQLVWPCALPVHLQQHKRPDQRILRAVIALILARLRGDYPDWPAAGASLGVPSAKARTWTRYAFSDRWGLKGSLLHAAEHLQALLPEQIDRHAWRDRATLEGHGLVAIRWAQQPSCRLQDATNRWCPCTATIPRRNP
;
A
#
# COMPACT_ATOMS: atom_id res chain seq x y z
N MET A 1 24.30 3.97 29.05
CA MET A 1 23.09 3.13 29.27
C MET A 1 23.55 1.82 29.85
N ASN A 2 22.96 1.42 30.95
CA ASN A 2 23.30 0.17 31.60
C ASN A 2 22.39 -0.95 31.06
N ALA A 3 22.89 -2.19 31.02
CA ALA A 3 22.06 -3.34 30.72
C ALA A 3 20.97 -3.50 31.78
N ILE A 4 19.81 -4.06 31.36
CA ILE A 4 18.74 -4.39 32.30
C ILE A 4 19.18 -5.55 33.23
N PRO A 5 18.75 -5.57 34.50
CA PRO A 5 19.13 -6.61 35.45
C PRO A 5 18.64 -8.01 35.05
N LEU A 6 17.37 -8.13 34.71
CA LEU A 6 16.77 -9.40 34.31
C LEU A 6 16.48 -9.43 32.81
N ARG A 7 17.23 -10.26 32.08
CA ARG A 7 17.07 -10.45 30.62
C ARG A 7 16.03 -11.51 30.36
N VAL A 8 15.00 -11.11 29.62
CA VAL A 8 13.94 -11.99 29.13
C VAL A 8 14.29 -12.44 27.71
N GLN A 9 14.11 -13.72 27.41
CA GLN A 9 14.27 -14.18 26.02
C GLN A 9 12.99 -13.93 25.25
N PRO A 10 13.08 -13.42 23.99
CA PRO A 10 11.93 -13.33 23.11
C PRO A 10 11.34 -14.72 22.87
N GLN A 11 10.03 -14.81 22.86
CA GLN A 11 9.34 -16.02 22.44
C GLN A 11 9.19 -16.07 20.91
N GLU A 12 8.87 -17.25 20.39
CA GLU A 12 8.63 -17.41 18.96
C GLU A 12 7.46 -16.52 18.52
N ASP A 13 7.67 -15.79 17.45
CA ASP A 13 6.69 -14.85 16.87
C ASP A 13 6.22 -13.75 17.85
N GLU A 14 6.93 -13.49 18.92
CA GLU A 14 6.52 -12.47 19.90
C GLU A 14 6.57 -11.05 19.30
N ALA A 15 5.53 -10.26 19.57
CA ALA A 15 5.45 -8.87 19.17
C ALA A 15 6.35 -7.98 20.05
N TRP A 16 6.98 -6.98 19.44
CA TRP A 16 7.89 -6.04 20.14
C TRP A 16 7.30 -5.44 21.40
N HIS A 17 6.05 -5.00 21.36
CA HIS A 17 5.38 -4.44 22.54
C HIS A 17 5.18 -5.48 23.63
N SER A 18 4.81 -6.70 23.27
CA SER A 18 4.64 -7.79 24.20
C SER A 18 5.94 -8.10 24.94
N TYR A 19 7.03 -8.18 24.16
CA TYR A 19 8.36 -8.38 24.72
C TYR A 19 8.73 -7.28 25.73
N LEU A 20 8.46 -6.01 25.43
CA LEU A 20 8.70 -4.91 26.36
C LEU A 20 7.84 -5.02 27.63
N VAL A 21 6.56 -5.38 27.49
CA VAL A 21 5.64 -5.59 28.62
C VAL A 21 6.16 -6.69 29.52
N ARG A 22 6.49 -7.86 29.00
CA ARG A 22 7.04 -8.98 29.77
C ARG A 22 8.36 -8.60 30.43
N THR A 23 9.24 -7.93 29.71
CA THR A 23 10.52 -7.46 30.25
C THR A 23 10.32 -6.48 31.42
N ALA A 24 9.39 -5.54 31.30
CA ALA A 24 9.05 -4.61 32.36
C ALA A 24 8.48 -5.34 33.59
N ALA A 25 7.56 -6.29 33.39
CA ALA A 25 6.98 -7.12 34.41
C ALA A 25 8.06 -7.91 35.18
N HIS A 26 8.95 -8.59 34.47
CA HIS A 26 10.05 -9.34 35.11
C HIS A 26 11.02 -8.44 35.89
N ASN A 27 11.25 -7.21 35.43
CA ASN A 27 12.09 -6.24 36.14
C ASN A 27 11.32 -5.41 37.16
N GLN A 28 10.06 -5.72 37.45
CA GLN A 28 9.20 -5.03 38.42
C GLN A 28 9.15 -3.51 38.24
N CYS A 29 9.15 -3.06 36.95
CA CYS A 29 9.10 -1.64 36.60
C CYS A 29 7.97 -1.36 35.66
N SER A 30 7.59 -0.09 35.52
CA SER A 30 6.63 0.34 34.52
C SER A 30 7.25 0.27 33.13
N LEU A 31 6.39 0.16 32.12
CA LEU A 31 6.83 0.15 30.74
C LEU A 31 7.54 1.45 30.32
N GLY A 32 7.13 2.60 30.89
CA GLY A 32 7.78 3.90 30.64
C GLY A 32 9.19 3.96 31.24
N GLU A 33 9.38 3.43 32.44
CA GLU A 33 10.70 3.33 33.08
C GLU A 33 11.63 2.42 32.31
N LEU A 34 11.15 1.23 31.89
CA LEU A 34 11.91 0.35 30.99
C LEU A 34 12.31 1.07 29.70
N ALA A 35 11.34 1.66 29.02
CA ALA A 35 11.57 2.32 27.73
C ALA A 35 12.57 3.48 27.82
N SER A 36 12.52 4.24 28.93
CA SER A 36 13.49 5.28 29.23
C SER A 36 14.89 4.70 29.46
N HIS A 37 14.97 3.66 30.27
CA HIS A 37 16.25 3.02 30.66
C HIS A 37 16.96 2.41 29.44
N VAL A 38 16.23 1.74 28.56
CA VAL A 38 16.81 1.11 27.37
C VAL A 38 17.05 2.10 26.20
N GLY A 39 16.72 3.37 26.37
CA GLY A 39 16.93 4.41 25.36
C GLY A 39 15.95 4.31 24.17
N LEU A 40 14.77 3.75 24.39
CA LEU A 40 13.73 3.66 23.35
C LEU A 40 13.03 4.99 23.12
N LEU A 41 12.87 5.81 24.19
CA LEU A 41 12.14 7.07 24.09
C LEU A 41 12.92 8.14 23.31
N GLU A 42 12.18 8.98 22.61
CA GLU A 42 12.70 10.21 21.98
C GLU A 42 12.87 11.33 22.98
N ALA A 43 13.36 12.47 22.50
CA ALA A 43 13.44 13.68 23.29
C ALA A 43 12.08 13.99 23.95
N ARG A 44 12.12 14.49 25.19
CA ARG A 44 10.95 14.78 26.02
C ARG A 44 10.12 13.55 26.42
N GLY A 45 10.71 12.35 26.42
CA GLY A 45 10.06 11.11 26.85
C GLY A 45 8.96 10.60 25.95
N ARG A 46 8.96 10.98 24.65
CA ARG A 46 7.96 10.50 23.68
C ARG A 46 8.35 9.15 23.11
N TRP A 47 7.35 8.32 22.88
CA TRP A 47 7.53 7.08 22.14
C TRP A 47 7.81 7.38 20.67
N PRO A 48 8.74 6.63 20.02
CA PRO A 48 8.93 6.75 18.57
C PRO A 48 7.64 6.38 17.83
N GLY A 49 7.32 7.15 16.81
CA GLY A 49 6.20 6.80 15.97
C GLY A 49 6.41 5.43 15.32
N TYR A 50 5.36 4.60 15.31
CA TYR A 50 5.38 3.27 14.67
C TYR A 50 6.45 2.29 15.16
N HIS A 51 7.01 2.47 16.36
CA HIS A 51 8.08 1.61 16.91
C HIS A 51 7.71 0.11 17.02
N GLY A 52 6.44 -0.25 16.99
CA GLY A 52 5.97 -1.64 16.89
C GLY A 52 5.81 -2.12 15.44
N VAL A 53 6.05 -1.25 14.47
CA VAL A 53 6.03 -1.57 13.03
C VAL A 53 7.45 -1.63 12.51
N VAL A 54 8.22 -0.57 12.72
CA VAL A 54 9.61 -0.44 12.32
C VAL A 54 10.36 0.41 13.34
N LEU A 55 11.56 0.00 13.69
CA LEU A 55 12.48 0.76 14.53
C LEU A 55 13.73 1.06 13.71
N GLY A 56 14.09 2.34 13.59
CA GLY A 56 15.28 2.75 12.85
C GLY A 56 16.55 2.09 13.39
N GLU A 57 17.50 1.78 12.50
CA GLU A 57 18.70 0.98 12.82
C GLU A 57 19.49 1.50 14.01
N ALA A 58 19.73 2.81 14.08
CA ALA A 58 20.48 3.41 15.20
C ALA A 58 19.78 3.16 16.54
N ARG A 59 18.45 3.25 16.59
CA ARG A 59 17.68 3.01 17.82
C ARG A 59 17.57 1.52 18.11
N ALA A 60 17.39 0.67 17.09
CA ALA A 60 17.43 -0.78 17.25
C ALA A 60 18.76 -1.23 17.85
N ALA A 61 19.90 -0.69 17.41
CA ALA A 61 21.20 -1.00 17.98
C ALA A 61 21.34 -0.58 19.45
N VAL A 62 20.76 0.58 19.83
CA VAL A 62 20.76 1.07 21.20
C VAL A 62 19.96 0.14 22.12
N VAL A 63 18.70 -0.14 21.75
CA VAL A 63 17.81 -0.96 22.60
C VAL A 63 18.26 -2.42 22.64
N SER A 64 18.79 -2.97 21.52
CA SER A 64 19.34 -4.32 21.46
C SER A 64 20.45 -4.51 22.49
N ARG A 65 21.38 -3.56 22.55
CA ARG A 65 22.50 -3.62 23.52
C ARG A 65 22.00 -3.59 24.96
N ALA A 66 21.04 -2.71 25.27
CA ALA A 66 20.51 -2.57 26.62
C ALA A 66 19.72 -3.83 27.07
N LEU A 67 18.97 -4.43 26.13
CA LEU A 67 18.16 -5.62 26.38
C LEU A 67 18.95 -6.95 26.25
N GLY A 68 20.18 -6.91 25.75
CA GLY A 68 20.99 -8.11 25.49
C GLY A 68 20.47 -8.93 24.30
N LEU A 69 19.86 -8.26 23.32
CA LEU A 69 19.35 -8.84 22.07
C LEU A 69 20.26 -8.51 20.90
N THR A 70 20.10 -9.26 19.81
CA THR A 70 20.63 -8.86 18.52
C THR A 70 19.66 -7.90 17.80
N PRO A 71 20.13 -7.01 16.90
CA PRO A 71 19.25 -6.19 16.09
C PRO A 71 18.24 -7.02 15.28
N GLN A 72 18.63 -8.19 14.80
CA GLN A 72 17.76 -9.12 14.07
C GLN A 72 16.61 -9.64 14.96
N GLN A 73 16.87 -9.94 16.25
CA GLN A 73 15.80 -10.34 17.17
C GLN A 73 14.81 -9.21 17.35
N VAL A 74 15.27 -7.96 17.50
CA VAL A 74 14.39 -6.79 17.60
C VAL A 74 13.55 -6.63 16.31
N GLN A 75 14.17 -6.75 15.14
CA GLN A 75 13.46 -6.66 13.86
C GLN A 75 12.42 -7.77 13.69
N ARG A 76 12.73 -8.99 14.10
CA ARG A 76 11.78 -10.13 14.01
C ARG A 76 10.52 -9.93 14.85
N MET A 77 10.57 -9.13 15.91
CA MET A 77 9.43 -8.78 16.76
C MET A 77 8.57 -7.64 16.19
N GLN A 78 8.91 -7.09 15.02
CA GLN A 78 8.21 -5.96 14.39
C GLN A 78 7.45 -6.38 13.16
N LEU A 79 6.42 -5.62 12.80
CA LEU A 79 5.68 -5.86 11.55
C LEU A 79 6.56 -5.73 10.30
N ALA A 80 7.65 -4.97 10.36
CA ALA A 80 8.63 -4.86 9.27
C ALA A 80 9.25 -6.21 8.85
N ARG A 81 9.18 -7.25 9.70
CA ARG A 81 9.56 -8.63 9.28
C ARG A 81 8.78 -9.15 8.07
N TYR A 82 7.59 -8.60 7.84
CA TYR A 82 6.70 -8.94 6.74
C TYR A 82 6.84 -7.98 5.55
N ASP A 83 7.83 -7.06 5.58
CA ASP A 83 8.03 -6.12 4.46
C ASP A 83 8.36 -6.86 3.18
N GLN A 84 7.70 -6.48 2.08
CA GLN A 84 7.75 -7.12 0.77
C GLN A 84 7.26 -8.58 0.72
N LEU A 85 6.81 -9.12 1.84
CA LEU A 85 6.18 -10.45 1.94
C LEU A 85 4.66 -10.33 2.05
N ALA A 86 4.18 -9.73 3.13
CA ALA A 86 2.75 -9.49 3.37
C ALA A 86 2.38 -8.00 3.42
N LEU A 87 3.35 -7.14 3.63
CA LEU A 87 3.19 -5.70 3.81
C LEU A 87 4.17 -4.94 2.91
N ASP A 88 3.90 -3.66 2.72
CA ASP A 88 4.85 -2.71 2.15
C ASP A 88 4.98 -1.54 3.14
N VAL A 89 6.04 -1.57 3.93
CA VAL A 89 6.31 -0.56 4.97
C VAL A 89 7.51 0.33 4.64
N ARG A 90 8.03 0.28 3.41
CA ARG A 90 9.23 1.01 2.98
C ARG A 90 9.13 2.52 3.23
N GLY A 91 7.96 3.12 3.03
CA GLY A 91 7.74 4.54 3.32
C GLY A 91 7.89 4.92 4.79
N LEU A 92 7.69 3.98 5.73
CA LEU A 92 7.93 4.20 7.16
C LEU A 92 9.43 4.13 7.51
N ALA A 93 10.15 3.21 6.89
CA ALA A 93 11.59 3.02 7.11
C ALA A 93 12.43 4.16 6.53
N ALA A 94 12.01 4.75 5.44
CA ALA A 94 12.73 5.82 4.75
C ALA A 94 12.66 7.18 5.47
N GLY A 95 11.94 7.30 6.58
CA GLY A 95 11.77 8.57 7.27
C GLY A 95 11.01 9.61 6.45
N GLU A 96 10.26 9.17 5.45
CA GLU A 96 9.35 10.03 4.68
C GLU A 96 8.38 10.69 5.65
N GLY A 97 8.16 11.99 5.46
CA GLY A 97 7.32 12.78 6.36
C GLY A 97 5.88 12.25 6.48
N ILE A 98 5.05 12.91 7.27
CA ILE A 98 3.68 12.50 7.60
C ILE A 98 2.86 12.05 6.38
N ALA A 99 3.11 12.58 5.19
CA ALA A 99 2.41 12.21 3.96
C ALA A 99 2.78 10.79 3.46
N GLY A 100 4.06 10.42 3.48
CA GLY A 100 4.52 9.07 3.11
C GLY A 100 4.04 8.03 4.10
N THR A 101 4.17 8.33 5.39
CA THR A 101 3.65 7.50 6.49
C THR A 101 2.15 7.22 6.33
N ARG A 102 1.35 8.27 6.01
CA ARG A 102 -0.10 8.11 5.80
C ARG A 102 -0.41 7.21 4.61
N ALA A 103 0.32 7.35 3.50
CA ALA A 103 0.14 6.51 2.32
C ALA A 103 0.46 5.04 2.63
N THR A 104 1.57 4.77 3.31
CA THR A 104 1.96 3.42 3.73
C THR A 104 0.93 2.81 4.68
N VAL A 105 0.48 3.55 5.70
CA VAL A 105 -0.56 3.09 6.65
C VAL A 105 -1.88 2.80 5.92
N GLN A 106 -2.22 3.58 4.90
CA GLN A 106 -3.44 3.39 4.13
C GLN A 106 -3.37 2.24 3.12
N SER A 107 -2.18 1.87 2.67
CA SER A 107 -2.00 0.77 1.72
C SER A 107 -1.74 -0.58 2.40
N ALA A 108 -1.19 -0.56 3.59
CA ALA A 108 -0.91 -1.76 4.36
C ALA A 108 -2.17 -2.25 5.07
N TRP A 109 -2.71 -3.37 4.59
CA TRP A 109 -3.88 -4.01 5.20
C TRP A 109 -3.45 -4.80 6.44
N VAL A 110 -3.25 -4.08 7.53
CA VAL A 110 -2.72 -4.58 8.81
C VAL A 110 -3.25 -3.74 9.96
N TRP A 111 -3.37 -4.31 11.13
CA TRP A 111 -3.69 -3.57 12.35
C TRP A 111 -2.43 -2.86 12.87
N MET A 112 -2.26 -1.60 12.49
CA MET A 112 -1.15 -0.77 12.98
C MET A 112 -1.23 -0.55 14.49
N ALA A 113 -2.43 -0.55 15.03
CA ALA A 113 -2.71 -0.45 16.46
C ALA A 113 -3.74 -1.51 16.85
N GLY A 114 -3.48 -2.22 17.94
CA GLY A 114 -4.29 -3.34 18.36
C GLY A 114 -3.88 -4.64 17.70
N SER A 115 -4.43 -5.71 18.22
CA SER A 115 -4.17 -7.08 17.77
C SER A 115 -5.35 -7.96 18.15
N THR A 116 -5.52 -9.08 17.48
CA THR A 116 -6.27 -10.22 18.00
C THR A 116 -5.40 -10.98 19.00
N PHE A 117 -5.97 -11.93 19.72
CA PHE A 117 -5.25 -12.77 20.66
C PHE A 117 -5.87 -14.16 20.79
N CYS A 118 -5.07 -15.12 21.23
CA CYS A 118 -5.53 -16.44 21.65
C CYS A 118 -5.49 -16.50 23.20
N PRO A 119 -6.60 -16.77 23.89
CA PRO A 119 -6.63 -16.83 25.35
C PRO A 119 -5.65 -17.84 25.94
N ASP A 120 -5.56 -19.04 25.33
CA ASP A 120 -4.67 -20.10 25.82
C ASP A 120 -3.19 -19.76 25.60
N CYS A 121 -2.83 -19.19 24.45
CA CYS A 121 -1.47 -18.68 24.27
C CYS A 121 -1.10 -17.64 25.34
N LEU A 122 -1.99 -16.68 25.65
CA LEU A 122 -1.70 -15.68 26.68
C LEU A 122 -1.52 -16.30 28.07
N SER A 123 -2.29 -17.35 28.38
CA SER A 123 -2.15 -18.08 29.63
C SER A 123 -0.81 -18.84 29.72
N GLU A 124 -0.43 -19.53 28.65
CA GLU A 124 0.73 -20.42 28.63
C GLU A 124 2.07 -19.69 28.48
N THR A 125 2.06 -18.51 27.87
CA THR A 125 3.27 -17.78 27.50
C THR A 125 3.53 -16.54 28.34
N ASP A 126 2.97 -16.48 29.54
CA ASP A 126 3.09 -15.30 30.42
C ASP A 126 2.68 -13.99 29.73
N GLY A 127 1.57 -14.05 29.00
CA GLY A 127 1.01 -12.91 28.31
C GLY A 127 1.76 -12.49 27.04
N ALA A 128 2.47 -13.38 26.37
CA ALA A 128 3.15 -13.06 25.12
C ALA A 128 2.17 -12.99 23.93
N TRP A 129 2.19 -11.85 23.25
CA TRP A 129 1.40 -11.58 22.05
C TRP A 129 2.23 -11.85 20.81
N ARG A 130 1.59 -12.44 19.78
CA ARG A 130 2.27 -12.75 18.53
C ARG A 130 2.20 -11.58 17.55
N VAL A 131 3.27 -11.39 16.78
CA VAL A 131 3.32 -10.37 15.72
C VAL A 131 2.34 -10.71 14.60
N SER A 132 2.20 -12.00 14.27
CA SER A 132 1.28 -12.51 13.26
C SER A 132 -0.18 -12.19 13.56
N TRP A 133 -0.57 -12.09 14.83
CA TRP A 133 -1.94 -11.73 15.19
C TRP A 133 -2.36 -10.32 14.79
N ARG A 134 -1.43 -9.50 14.34
CA ARG A 134 -1.71 -8.18 13.75
C ARG A 134 -2.02 -8.23 12.26
N LEU A 135 -1.82 -9.39 11.63
CA LEU A 135 -2.19 -9.63 10.24
C LEU A 135 -3.67 -10.05 10.18
N PRO A 136 -4.54 -9.32 9.47
CA PRO A 136 -5.98 -9.65 9.43
C PRO A 136 -6.27 -11.03 8.85
N TRP A 137 -5.35 -11.53 8.00
CA TRP A 137 -5.42 -12.85 7.40
C TRP A 137 -5.39 -14.00 8.41
N ILE A 138 -4.86 -13.74 9.62
CA ILE A 138 -4.69 -14.74 10.67
C ILE A 138 -5.91 -14.62 11.60
N THR A 139 -6.87 -15.50 11.42
CA THR A 139 -8.15 -15.50 12.15
C THR A 139 -8.26 -16.61 13.19
N THR A 140 -7.29 -17.54 13.20
CA THR A 140 -7.25 -18.66 14.17
C THR A 140 -5.86 -18.85 14.77
N CYS A 141 -5.81 -19.40 15.95
CA CYS A 141 -4.60 -19.93 16.57
C CYS A 141 -4.37 -21.37 16.11
N LEU A 142 -3.28 -21.63 15.42
CA LEU A 142 -2.96 -23.00 14.96
C LEU A 142 -2.45 -23.90 16.09
N ILE A 143 -1.95 -23.33 17.20
CA ILE A 143 -1.46 -24.09 18.34
C ILE A 143 -2.64 -24.71 19.10
N HIS A 144 -3.66 -23.91 19.40
CA HIS A 144 -4.79 -24.31 20.22
C HIS A 144 -6.05 -24.64 19.39
N SER A 145 -5.98 -24.49 18.05
CA SER A 145 -7.13 -24.69 17.15
C SER A 145 -8.35 -23.85 17.58
N LEU A 146 -8.12 -22.62 18.00
CA LEU A 146 -9.14 -21.69 18.46
C LEU A 146 -9.31 -20.50 17.52
N HIS A 147 -10.50 -19.93 17.48
CA HIS A 147 -10.69 -18.58 16.91
C HIS A 147 -9.87 -17.57 17.69
N LEU A 148 -9.24 -16.64 17.01
CA LEU A 148 -8.64 -15.49 17.67
C LEU A 148 -9.73 -14.52 18.13
N VAL A 149 -9.53 -13.90 19.28
CA VAL A 149 -10.45 -12.94 19.87
C VAL A 149 -10.03 -11.51 19.46
N GLY A 150 -10.95 -10.72 18.94
CA GLY A 150 -10.66 -9.37 18.45
C GLY A 150 -11.00 -8.26 19.44
N ARG A 151 -11.71 -8.55 20.53
CA ARG A 151 -12.21 -7.55 21.48
C ARG A 151 -12.15 -8.08 22.91
N CYS A 152 -11.93 -7.17 23.85
CA CYS A 152 -12.11 -7.48 25.26
C CYS A 152 -13.59 -7.68 25.57
N ALA A 153 -13.95 -8.79 26.24
CA ALA A 153 -15.33 -9.08 26.59
C ALA A 153 -15.93 -8.07 27.59
N THR A 154 -15.10 -7.46 28.42
CA THR A 154 -15.55 -6.53 29.46
C THR A 154 -15.79 -5.12 28.91
N CYS A 155 -14.80 -4.52 28.22
CA CYS A 155 -14.92 -3.12 27.76
C CYS A 155 -15.24 -2.97 26.27
N GLY A 156 -15.32 -4.07 25.51
CA GLY A 156 -15.57 -4.05 24.06
C GLY A 156 -14.44 -3.47 23.20
N ALA A 157 -13.39 -2.95 23.82
CA ALA A 157 -12.28 -2.37 23.11
C ALA A 157 -11.43 -3.43 22.40
N VAL A 158 -10.77 -3.04 21.33
CA VAL A 158 -9.74 -3.88 20.72
C VAL A 158 -8.50 -3.82 21.59
N PRO A 159 -8.09 -4.95 22.17
CA PRO A 159 -6.89 -4.96 22.99
C PRO A 159 -5.69 -4.68 22.09
N GLY A 160 -4.75 -3.93 22.59
CA GLY A 160 -3.56 -3.68 21.83
C GLY A 160 -2.65 -2.71 22.51
N LEU A 161 -1.43 -3.12 22.58
CA LEU A 161 -0.37 -2.39 23.24
C LEU A 161 0.06 -1.14 22.46
N GLY A 162 -0.41 -0.95 21.21
CA GLY A 162 0.06 0.13 20.33
C GLY A 162 -0.60 1.49 20.52
N ASN A 163 -1.90 1.54 20.85
CA ASN A 163 -2.64 2.81 20.91
C ASN A 163 -2.39 3.63 22.18
N GLN A 164 -2.00 2.99 23.25
CA GLN A 164 -1.80 3.68 24.51
C GLN A 164 -0.52 4.52 24.53
N PHE A 165 0.42 4.21 23.65
CA PHE A 165 1.72 4.86 23.60
C PHE A 165 1.78 6.05 22.64
N HIS A 166 0.71 6.33 21.90
CA HIS A 166 0.59 7.53 21.09
C HIS A 166 0.06 8.75 21.87
N THR A 167 -0.46 8.52 23.06
CA THR A 167 -0.87 9.63 23.93
C THR A 167 0.31 10.11 24.77
N SER A 168 0.41 11.40 24.91
CA SER A 168 1.46 12.17 25.58
C SER A 168 1.64 11.91 27.09
N ALA A 169 1.26 10.75 27.59
CA ALA A 169 1.34 10.43 29.02
C ALA A 169 1.98 9.05 29.32
N PRO A 170 3.22 8.77 28.89
CA PRO A 170 3.90 7.53 29.29
C PRO A 170 4.26 7.49 30.77
N THR A 171 4.24 8.65 31.43
CA THR A 171 4.66 8.79 32.85
C THR A 171 3.58 8.51 33.87
N ARG A 172 2.32 8.34 33.47
CA ARG A 172 1.22 8.14 34.43
C ARG A 172 0.98 6.68 34.84
N LEU A 173 1.38 5.72 34.02
CA LEU A 173 1.24 4.31 34.37
C LEU A 173 2.49 3.83 35.09
N ARG A 174 2.60 4.13 36.40
CA ARG A 174 3.60 3.55 37.30
C ARG A 174 3.26 2.11 37.71
N VAL A 175 2.45 1.44 36.94
CA VAL A 175 1.99 0.09 37.21
C VAL A 175 2.88 -0.89 36.47
N VAL A 176 3.27 -1.95 37.12
CA VAL A 176 3.93 -3.10 36.49
C VAL A 176 2.91 -3.72 35.52
N PRO A 177 3.22 -3.81 34.22
CA PRO A 177 2.27 -4.28 33.25
C PRO A 177 2.11 -5.81 33.28
N ASP A 178 0.92 -6.31 32.94
CA ASP A 178 0.65 -7.72 32.71
C ASP A 178 0.08 -7.90 31.29
N GLY A 179 0.76 -8.68 30.45
CA GLY A 179 0.36 -8.93 29.07
C GLY A 179 -0.98 -9.68 28.92
N ARG A 180 -1.49 -10.30 30.01
CA ARG A 180 -2.79 -10.98 30.04
C ARG A 180 -3.94 -10.02 30.35
N ARG A 181 -3.65 -8.82 30.83
CA ARG A 181 -4.65 -7.85 31.24
C ARG A 181 -5.01 -6.89 30.12
N CYS A 182 -6.29 -6.58 29.99
CA CYS A 182 -6.76 -5.59 29.02
C CYS A 182 -6.17 -4.20 29.35
N PRO A 183 -5.37 -3.62 28.47
CA PRO A 183 -4.69 -2.37 28.74
C PRO A 183 -5.53 -1.15 28.38
N HIS A 184 -6.79 -1.31 27.97
CA HIS A 184 -7.63 -0.21 27.50
C HIS A 184 -7.94 0.77 28.65
N PRO A 185 -7.70 2.10 28.46
CA PRO A 185 -7.97 3.07 29.50
C PRO A 185 -9.48 3.25 29.71
N GLU A 186 -9.89 3.33 30.96
CA GLU A 186 -11.25 3.67 31.38
C GLU A 186 -11.42 5.18 31.63
N PRO A 187 -12.67 5.68 31.67
CA PRO A 187 -12.95 7.09 31.97
C PRO A 187 -12.59 7.48 33.40
N GLY A 188 -11.69 7.10 34.04
CA GLY A 188 -11.20 7.42 35.40
C GLY A 188 -9.68 7.47 35.46
N GLY A 189 -9.03 7.08 34.36
CA GLY A 189 -7.57 7.05 34.23
C GLY A 189 -6.95 5.69 34.59
N ASP A 190 -7.73 4.73 35.08
CA ASP A 190 -7.33 3.33 35.26
C ASP A 190 -7.42 2.56 33.95
N THR A 191 -6.94 1.35 33.92
CA THR A 191 -7.12 0.42 32.81
C THR A 191 -8.27 -0.54 33.11
N CYS A 192 -8.94 -1.07 32.08
CA CYS A 192 -9.99 -2.08 32.21
C CYS A 192 -9.51 -3.29 33.04
N GLY A 193 -8.26 -3.72 32.86
CA GLY A 193 -7.64 -4.75 33.69
C GLY A 193 -8.27 -6.15 33.58
N ALA A 194 -9.30 -6.34 32.74
CA ALA A 194 -9.94 -7.64 32.54
C ALA A 194 -8.95 -8.70 32.09
N ASP A 195 -9.08 -9.91 32.59
CA ASP A 195 -8.22 -11.03 32.24
C ASP A 195 -8.60 -11.56 30.83
N LEU A 196 -7.75 -11.32 29.84
CA LEU A 196 -7.94 -11.73 28.46
C LEU A 196 -7.74 -13.25 28.27
N SER A 197 -7.04 -13.91 29.18
CA SER A 197 -6.88 -15.37 29.17
C SER A 197 -8.10 -16.11 29.67
N ALA A 198 -9.01 -15.43 30.35
CA ALA A 198 -10.25 -16.01 30.87
C ALA A 198 -11.45 -15.90 29.93
N VAL A 199 -11.25 -15.41 28.71
CA VAL A 199 -12.32 -15.26 27.71
C VAL A 199 -12.75 -16.64 27.18
N ASP A 200 -14.04 -16.76 26.80
CA ASP A 200 -14.60 -17.97 26.21
C ASP A 200 -13.82 -18.42 24.96
N ARG A 201 -13.62 -19.72 24.86
CA ARG A 201 -12.89 -20.37 23.77
C ARG A 201 -13.84 -20.90 22.73
N VAL A 202 -13.62 -20.53 21.50
CA VAL A 202 -14.37 -21.06 20.35
C VAL A 202 -13.43 -21.90 19.50
N ALA A 203 -13.72 -23.18 19.38
CA ALA A 203 -12.93 -24.07 18.52
C ALA A 203 -13.05 -23.68 17.06
N ALA A 204 -11.93 -23.69 16.35
CA ALA A 204 -11.90 -23.37 14.94
C ALA A 204 -12.16 -24.59 14.07
N GLU A 205 -12.96 -24.40 13.03
CA GLU A 205 -13.24 -25.43 12.03
C GLU A 205 -11.98 -25.73 11.21
N THR A 206 -11.84 -26.98 10.75
CA THR A 206 -10.69 -27.42 9.94
C THR A 206 -10.46 -26.56 8.70
N ALA A 207 -11.54 -26.15 8.00
CA ALA A 207 -11.43 -25.30 6.83
C ALA A 207 -10.82 -23.92 7.16
N ARG A 208 -11.16 -23.37 8.31
CA ARG A 208 -10.61 -22.10 8.81
C ARG A 208 -9.15 -22.23 9.22
N LEU A 209 -8.79 -23.32 9.88
CA LEU A 209 -7.39 -23.63 10.22
C LEU A 209 -6.53 -23.75 8.96
N THR A 210 -7.00 -24.52 7.96
CA THR A 210 -6.31 -24.68 6.67
C THR A 210 -6.11 -23.32 5.97
N ARG A 211 -7.13 -22.48 5.98
CA ARG A 211 -7.05 -21.14 5.40
C ARG A 211 -6.04 -20.27 6.14
N THR A 212 -6.06 -20.27 7.48
CA THR A 212 -5.06 -19.54 8.28
C THR A 212 -3.65 -20.06 8.00
N GLN A 213 -3.45 -21.37 7.89
CA GLN A 213 -2.16 -21.96 7.53
C GLN A 213 -1.67 -21.47 6.17
N HIS A 214 -2.55 -21.42 5.17
CA HIS A 214 -2.23 -20.85 3.86
C HIS A 214 -1.75 -19.40 3.95
N PHE A 215 -2.45 -18.56 4.71
CA PHE A 215 -2.04 -17.16 4.87
C PHE A 215 -0.75 -16.99 5.65
N ILE A 216 -0.43 -17.88 6.59
CA ILE A 216 0.88 -17.91 7.26
C ILE A 216 1.98 -18.22 6.26
N GLY A 217 1.78 -19.22 5.36
CA GLY A 217 2.71 -19.52 4.29
C GLY A 217 2.96 -18.34 3.36
N LEU A 218 1.88 -17.67 2.93
CA LEU A 218 1.99 -16.41 2.17
C LEU A 218 2.76 -15.34 2.95
N ALA A 219 2.46 -15.12 4.23
CA ALA A 219 3.17 -14.14 5.05
C ALA A 219 4.66 -14.50 5.26
N ALA A 220 5.00 -15.78 5.17
CA ALA A 220 6.39 -16.27 5.18
C ALA A 220 7.10 -16.15 3.81
N GLY A 221 6.39 -15.73 2.76
CA GLY A 221 6.96 -15.46 1.43
C GLY A 221 6.67 -16.56 0.40
N GLU A 222 5.82 -17.54 0.72
CA GLU A 222 5.38 -18.53 -0.26
C GLU A 222 4.65 -17.85 -1.42
N ARG A 223 4.84 -18.37 -2.63
CA ARG A 223 4.10 -17.89 -3.80
C ARG A 223 2.65 -18.36 -3.72
N GLY A 224 1.72 -17.52 -4.10
CA GLY A 224 0.31 -17.85 -4.18
C GLY A 224 -0.21 -17.88 -5.61
N LEU A 225 -1.39 -18.46 -5.76
CA LEU A 225 -2.13 -18.43 -7.03
C LEU A 225 -3.25 -17.41 -6.96
N VAL A 226 -3.47 -16.72 -8.07
CA VAL A 226 -4.62 -15.84 -8.29
C VAL A 226 -5.17 -16.15 -9.67
N ALA A 227 -6.37 -16.65 -9.74
CA ALA A 227 -7.02 -17.06 -11.00
C ALA A 227 -6.11 -17.97 -11.85
N GLY A 228 -5.51 -18.98 -11.22
CA GLY A 228 -4.62 -19.95 -11.85
C GLY A 228 -3.18 -19.51 -12.10
N ALA A 229 -2.87 -18.21 -12.00
CA ALA A 229 -1.53 -17.70 -12.23
C ALA A 229 -0.74 -17.50 -10.92
N ALA A 230 0.58 -17.75 -10.96
CA ALA A 230 1.46 -17.67 -9.79
C ALA A 230 2.02 -16.25 -9.60
N TYR A 231 1.89 -15.74 -8.39
CA TYR A 231 2.35 -14.39 -8.00
C TYR A 231 3.23 -14.44 -6.75
N THR A 232 3.92 -13.34 -6.46
CA THR A 232 4.59 -13.18 -5.16
C THR A 232 3.57 -13.14 -4.04
N SER A 233 3.99 -13.45 -2.82
CA SER A 233 3.13 -13.41 -1.63
C SER A 233 2.42 -12.06 -1.46
N LEU A 234 3.17 -10.95 -1.57
CA LEU A 234 2.61 -9.60 -1.47
C LEU A 234 1.56 -9.30 -2.56
N GLN A 235 1.82 -9.72 -3.81
CA GLN A 235 0.85 -9.55 -4.89
C GLN A 235 -0.42 -10.36 -4.65
N THR A 236 -0.26 -11.59 -4.17
CA THR A 236 -1.38 -12.48 -3.83
C THR A 236 -2.23 -11.89 -2.70
N LEU A 237 -1.61 -11.46 -1.60
CA LEU A 237 -2.33 -10.84 -0.48
C LEU A 237 -3.03 -9.53 -0.88
N ARG A 238 -2.41 -8.73 -1.75
CA ARG A 238 -3.05 -7.56 -2.34
C ARG A 238 -4.23 -7.91 -3.25
N ALA A 239 -4.18 -9.07 -3.92
CA ALA A 239 -5.32 -9.54 -4.70
C ALA A 239 -6.51 -9.89 -3.80
N TRP A 240 -6.28 -10.60 -2.70
CA TRP A 240 -7.31 -10.88 -1.69
C TRP A 240 -7.92 -9.59 -1.13
N GLN A 241 -7.08 -8.63 -0.72
CA GLN A 241 -7.54 -7.32 -0.24
C GLN A 241 -8.40 -6.59 -1.29
N SER A 242 -7.94 -6.56 -2.53
CA SER A 242 -8.66 -5.91 -3.63
C SER A 242 -9.98 -6.61 -3.93
N ALA A 243 -10.00 -7.95 -3.90
CA ALA A 243 -11.21 -8.75 -4.09
C ALA A 243 -12.25 -8.45 -3.00
N ILE A 244 -11.84 -8.38 -1.73
CA ILE A 244 -12.70 -7.99 -0.61
C ILE A 244 -13.29 -6.59 -0.85
N GLY A 245 -12.46 -5.64 -1.27
CA GLY A 245 -12.91 -4.30 -1.60
C GLY A 245 -13.95 -4.28 -2.73
N ILE A 246 -13.72 -5.02 -3.79
CA ILE A 246 -14.65 -5.15 -4.92
C ILE A 246 -15.96 -5.82 -4.47
N ALA A 247 -15.87 -6.97 -3.79
CA ALA A 247 -17.03 -7.73 -3.33
C ALA A 247 -17.95 -6.89 -2.42
N THR A 248 -17.36 -6.18 -1.47
CA THR A 248 -18.09 -5.31 -0.54
C THR A 248 -18.77 -4.17 -1.29
N ARG A 249 -18.12 -3.53 -2.22
CA ARG A 249 -18.67 -2.41 -2.98
C ARG A 249 -19.78 -2.85 -3.93
N LEU A 250 -19.66 -4.05 -4.48
CA LEU A 250 -20.68 -4.64 -5.35
C LEU A 250 -21.84 -5.29 -4.55
N GLY A 251 -21.80 -5.24 -3.23
CA GLY A 251 -22.82 -5.88 -2.39
C GLY A 251 -22.80 -7.41 -2.49
N ALA A 252 -21.71 -7.99 -2.95
CA ALA A 252 -21.54 -9.45 -2.99
C ALA A 252 -21.32 -10.05 -1.60
N VAL A 253 -20.95 -9.22 -0.64
CA VAL A 253 -20.78 -9.55 0.77
C VAL A 253 -21.50 -8.50 1.60
N ASP A 254 -22.26 -8.95 2.60
CA ASP A 254 -22.77 -8.05 3.62
C ASP A 254 -21.64 -7.65 4.56
N ALA A 255 -21.22 -6.42 4.43
CA ALA A 255 -20.20 -5.80 5.24
C ALA A 255 -20.72 -4.54 5.94
N ALA A 256 -22.02 -4.48 6.20
CA ALA A 256 -22.67 -3.33 6.84
C ALA A 256 -22.02 -2.98 8.18
N GLU A 257 -21.56 -4.01 8.92
CA GLU A 257 -20.84 -3.87 10.19
C GLU A 257 -19.42 -3.28 10.02
N TRP A 258 -18.77 -3.48 8.86
CA TRP A 258 -17.46 -2.89 8.57
C TRP A 258 -17.56 -1.39 8.33
N GLY A 259 -18.75 -0.95 8.08
CA GLY A 259 -19.13 0.44 8.15
C GLY A 259 -18.93 1.22 6.86
N ARG A 260 -19.90 2.07 6.65
CA ARG A 260 -19.90 3.13 5.63
C ARG A 260 -18.75 4.14 5.84
N THR A 261 -18.04 4.05 6.96
CA THR A 261 -17.02 4.99 7.44
C THR A 261 -15.59 4.53 7.24
N HIS A 262 -15.34 3.23 6.95
CA HIS A 262 -13.98 2.73 6.85
C HIS A 262 -13.50 2.74 5.40
N ARG A 263 -12.39 3.42 5.21
CA ARG A 263 -11.64 3.37 3.96
C ARG A 263 -11.07 1.95 3.81
N TRP A 264 -11.11 1.40 2.62
CA TRP A 264 -10.61 0.08 2.19
C TRP A 264 -9.23 -0.32 2.73
N ALA A 265 -8.47 0.64 3.19
CA ALA A 265 -7.14 0.48 3.73
C ALA A 265 -7.11 -0.14 5.13
N ASN A 266 -8.20 -0.04 5.89
CA ASN A 266 -8.23 -0.55 7.25
C ASN A 266 -9.01 -1.87 7.29
N PRO A 267 -8.39 -2.98 7.68
CA PRO A 267 -9.10 -4.25 7.81
C PRO A 267 -10.15 -4.18 8.92
N PRO A 268 -11.23 -4.98 8.82
CA PRO A 268 -12.16 -5.18 9.93
C PRO A 268 -11.40 -5.65 11.17
N ARG A 269 -11.87 -5.25 12.35
CA ARG A 269 -11.22 -5.63 13.61
C ARG A 269 -11.82 -6.90 14.22
N ASP A 270 -12.86 -7.41 13.63
CA ASP A 270 -13.50 -8.66 13.98
C ASP A 270 -12.94 -9.79 13.11
N PRO A 271 -12.23 -10.79 13.68
CA PRO A 271 -11.68 -11.92 12.94
C PRO A 271 -12.75 -12.75 12.23
N ASP A 272 -13.95 -12.83 12.78
CA ASP A 272 -15.05 -13.59 12.17
C ASP A 272 -15.59 -12.88 10.93
N LEU A 273 -15.66 -11.56 10.98
CA LEU A 273 -16.00 -10.77 9.78
C LEU A 273 -14.92 -10.92 8.71
N VAL A 274 -13.65 -10.87 9.10
CA VAL A 274 -12.54 -11.08 8.14
C VAL A 274 -12.67 -12.46 7.50
N ASP A 275 -12.91 -13.51 8.28
CA ASP A 275 -13.05 -14.86 7.75
C ASP A 275 -14.22 -14.99 6.77
N ARG A 276 -15.38 -14.41 7.10
CA ARG A 276 -16.53 -14.33 6.17
C ARG A 276 -16.19 -13.61 4.87
N LEU A 277 -15.42 -12.52 4.94
CA LEU A 277 -14.97 -11.79 3.76
C LEU A 277 -14.03 -12.62 2.91
N LEU A 278 -13.08 -13.33 3.53
CA LEU A 278 -12.17 -14.23 2.84
C LEU A 278 -12.91 -15.36 2.13
N LEU A 279 -13.85 -16.01 2.82
CA LEU A 279 -14.71 -17.05 2.23
C LEU A 279 -15.48 -16.54 1.01
N ALA A 280 -16.05 -15.37 1.10
CA ALA A 280 -16.86 -14.81 0.03
C ALA A 280 -16.06 -14.45 -1.23
N VAL A 281 -14.79 -14.08 -1.08
CA VAL A 281 -13.93 -13.73 -2.23
C VAL A 281 -13.08 -14.91 -2.73
N GLN A 282 -13.00 -15.98 -1.96
CA GLN A 282 -12.24 -17.17 -2.33
C GLN A 282 -12.58 -17.71 -3.73
N PRO A 283 -13.86 -17.79 -4.17
CA PRO A 283 -14.18 -18.24 -5.52
C PRO A 283 -13.56 -17.42 -6.63
N LEU A 284 -13.37 -16.10 -6.40
CA LEU A 284 -12.72 -15.21 -7.36
C LEU A 284 -11.19 -15.44 -7.40
N VAL A 285 -10.56 -15.43 -6.21
CA VAL A 285 -9.10 -15.45 -6.11
C VAL A 285 -8.54 -16.84 -6.42
N SER A 286 -9.22 -17.90 -5.95
CA SER A 286 -8.80 -19.29 -6.12
C SER A 286 -9.38 -19.98 -7.35
N ALA A 287 -10.02 -19.24 -8.26
CA ALA A 287 -10.49 -19.80 -9.52
C ALA A 287 -9.33 -20.45 -10.30
N PRO A 288 -9.54 -21.61 -10.94
CA PRO A 288 -8.51 -22.28 -11.71
C PRO A 288 -7.99 -21.50 -12.90
N THR A 289 -8.84 -20.63 -13.49
CA THR A 289 -8.51 -19.82 -14.66
C THR A 289 -8.99 -18.38 -14.52
N THR A 290 -8.42 -17.51 -15.34
CA THR A 290 -8.82 -16.09 -15.43
C THR A 290 -10.28 -15.97 -15.90
N GLU A 291 -10.72 -16.85 -16.78
CA GLU A 291 -12.06 -16.88 -17.34
C GLU A 291 -13.10 -17.21 -16.26
N GLU A 292 -12.84 -18.23 -15.44
CA GLU A 292 -13.73 -18.60 -14.33
C GLU A 292 -13.78 -17.51 -13.25
N ALA A 293 -12.64 -16.89 -12.95
CA ALA A 293 -12.61 -15.73 -12.07
C ALA A 293 -13.43 -14.55 -12.62
N ALA A 294 -13.37 -14.30 -13.94
CA ALA A 294 -14.16 -13.27 -14.58
C ALA A 294 -15.67 -13.59 -14.54
N ASP A 295 -16.06 -14.86 -14.60
CA ASP A 295 -17.46 -15.29 -14.43
C ASP A 295 -17.98 -14.99 -13.02
N VAL A 296 -17.19 -15.27 -11.98
CA VAL A 296 -17.51 -14.91 -10.58
C VAL A 296 -17.71 -13.40 -10.45
N LEU A 297 -16.75 -12.62 -10.97
CA LEU A 297 -16.81 -11.16 -10.93
C LEU A 297 -17.99 -10.59 -11.73
N SER A 298 -18.30 -11.24 -12.85
CA SER A 298 -19.48 -10.95 -13.67
C SER A 298 -20.78 -11.12 -12.89
N GLY A 299 -20.92 -12.25 -12.16
CA GLY A 299 -22.05 -12.49 -11.30
C GLY A 299 -22.21 -11.46 -10.18
N TRP A 300 -21.09 -10.93 -9.65
CA TRP A 300 -21.16 -9.83 -8.66
C TRP A 300 -21.68 -8.53 -9.30
N CYS A 301 -21.22 -8.22 -10.51
CA CYS A 301 -21.71 -7.05 -11.26
C CYS A 301 -23.21 -7.16 -11.55
N ASP A 302 -23.71 -8.35 -11.93
CA ASP A 302 -25.13 -8.57 -12.21
C ASP A 302 -25.99 -8.35 -10.97
N ARG A 303 -25.59 -8.91 -9.81
CA ARG A 303 -26.28 -8.68 -8.54
C ARG A 303 -26.29 -7.21 -8.13
N ALA A 304 -25.22 -6.49 -8.44
CA ALA A 304 -25.13 -5.04 -8.21
C ALA A 304 -25.90 -4.19 -9.25
N GLY A 305 -26.53 -4.79 -10.24
CA GLY A 305 -27.22 -4.09 -11.33
C GLY A 305 -26.29 -3.41 -12.33
N ILE A 306 -25.01 -3.76 -12.34
CA ILE A 306 -24.01 -3.15 -13.22
C ILE A 306 -23.93 -3.95 -14.52
N ARG A 307 -24.72 -3.55 -15.50
CA ARG A 307 -24.77 -4.23 -16.82
C ARG A 307 -23.54 -4.01 -17.69
N SER A 308 -22.90 -2.86 -17.58
CA SER A 308 -21.70 -2.49 -18.34
C SER A 308 -20.63 -1.94 -17.40
N PRO A 309 -19.83 -2.80 -16.78
CA PRO A 309 -18.76 -2.36 -15.90
C PRO A 309 -17.70 -1.61 -16.71
N HIS A 310 -17.15 -0.56 -16.13
CA HIS A 310 -16.06 0.22 -16.67
C HIS A 310 -14.79 0.00 -15.82
N ALA A 311 -13.61 0.22 -16.41
CA ALA A 311 -12.34 0.21 -15.66
C ALA A 311 -12.43 1.10 -14.42
N ASP A 312 -13.02 2.29 -14.54
CA ASP A 312 -13.25 3.22 -13.44
C ASP A 312 -14.16 2.67 -12.34
N THR A 313 -15.03 1.70 -12.64
CA THR A 313 -15.87 1.04 -11.65
C THR A 313 -14.99 0.37 -10.60
N PHE A 314 -13.99 -0.38 -11.05
CA PHE A 314 -13.06 -1.08 -10.16
C PHE A 314 -11.97 -0.17 -9.61
N ALA A 315 -11.43 0.75 -10.41
CA ALA A 315 -10.42 1.72 -9.98
C ALA A 315 -10.92 2.70 -8.89
N LYS A 316 -12.22 3.01 -8.87
CA LYS A 316 -12.84 3.82 -7.81
C LYS A 316 -13.08 3.04 -6.51
N ILE A 317 -13.23 1.74 -6.62
CA ILE A 317 -13.51 0.87 -5.49
C ILE A 317 -12.23 0.61 -4.70
N THR A 318 -11.22 0.13 -5.37
CA THR A 318 -9.89 -0.12 -4.80
C THR A 318 -8.84 0.23 -5.85
N GLN A 319 -7.57 0.31 -5.44
CA GLN A 319 -6.49 0.16 -6.40
C GLN A 319 -6.38 -1.35 -6.72
N PRO A 320 -6.88 -1.83 -7.87
CA PRO A 320 -6.84 -3.25 -8.14
C PRO A 320 -5.38 -3.73 -8.07
N SER A 321 -5.17 -4.86 -7.41
CA SER A 321 -3.89 -5.52 -7.43
C SER A 321 -3.52 -5.87 -8.88
N ALA A 322 -2.25 -5.76 -9.22
CA ALA A 322 -1.76 -6.20 -10.53
C ALA A 322 -2.15 -7.65 -10.83
N ALA A 323 -2.24 -8.50 -9.80
CA ALA A 323 -2.65 -9.89 -9.93
C ALA A 323 -4.14 -10.09 -10.27
N LEU A 324 -5.03 -9.13 -9.95
CA LEU A 324 -6.45 -9.18 -10.36
C LEU A 324 -6.70 -8.46 -11.68
N GLN A 325 -5.70 -7.77 -12.21
CA GLN A 325 -5.87 -6.99 -13.43
C GLN A 325 -6.28 -7.86 -14.64
N PRO A 326 -5.68 -9.06 -14.87
CA PRO A 326 -6.11 -9.95 -15.96
C PRO A 326 -7.59 -10.34 -15.86
N VAL A 327 -8.09 -10.64 -14.65
CA VAL A 327 -9.49 -10.99 -14.41
C VAL A 327 -10.43 -9.83 -14.77
N ILE A 328 -10.05 -8.63 -14.35
CA ILE A 328 -10.83 -7.43 -14.66
C ILE A 328 -10.80 -7.16 -16.17
N ASP A 329 -9.67 -7.35 -16.83
CA ASP A 329 -9.52 -7.15 -18.28
C ASP A 329 -10.35 -8.15 -19.07
N GLU A 330 -10.38 -9.42 -18.63
CA GLU A 330 -11.23 -10.46 -19.22
C GLU A 330 -12.71 -10.10 -19.10
N LEU A 331 -13.17 -9.72 -17.90
CA LEU A 331 -14.56 -9.28 -17.71
C LEU A 331 -14.91 -8.09 -18.59
N LEU A 332 -14.03 -7.09 -18.68
CA LEU A 332 -14.26 -5.91 -19.48
C LEU A 332 -14.22 -6.22 -20.98
N GLY A 333 -13.40 -7.17 -21.42
CA GLY A 333 -13.39 -7.70 -22.79
C GLY A 333 -14.72 -8.31 -23.17
N ARG A 334 -15.35 -9.04 -22.26
CA ARG A 334 -16.66 -9.69 -22.49
C ARG A 334 -17.85 -8.73 -22.43
N ARG A 335 -17.82 -7.77 -21.50
CA ARG A 335 -18.97 -6.91 -21.18
C ARG A 335 -18.75 -5.42 -21.48
N GLY A 336 -17.50 -5.02 -21.65
CA GLY A 336 -17.15 -3.61 -21.83
C GLY A 336 -17.56 -3.11 -23.20
N ARG A 337 -18.10 -1.91 -23.28
CA ARG A 337 -18.16 -1.18 -24.55
C ARG A 337 -16.75 -0.89 -25.02
N ALA A 338 -16.50 -0.96 -26.33
CA ALA A 338 -15.20 -0.70 -26.97
C ALA A 338 -14.48 0.56 -26.45
N HIS A 339 -15.22 1.55 -25.95
CA HIS A 339 -14.69 2.78 -25.36
C HIS A 339 -13.81 2.57 -24.13
N THR A 340 -13.98 1.49 -23.37
CA THR A 340 -13.26 1.21 -22.12
C THR A 340 -11.95 0.47 -22.37
N LEU A 341 -11.91 -0.39 -23.38
CA LEU A 341 -10.70 -1.03 -23.90
C LEU A 341 -9.73 0.01 -24.48
N ILE A 342 -10.27 1.05 -25.12
CA ILE A 342 -9.51 2.17 -25.67
C ILE A 342 -8.75 2.96 -24.59
N GLN A 343 -9.27 3.04 -23.36
CA GLN A 343 -8.56 3.73 -22.25
C GLN A 343 -7.43 2.89 -21.65
N ARG A 344 -7.50 1.57 -21.75
CA ARG A 344 -6.49 0.66 -21.21
C ARG A 344 -5.43 0.29 -22.24
N ARG A 345 -5.84 -0.08 -23.44
CA ARG A 345 -4.97 -0.13 -24.59
C ARG A 345 -4.92 1.29 -25.14
N LEU A 346 -3.74 1.80 -25.30
CA LEU A 346 -3.53 3.06 -25.98
C LEU A 346 -3.81 2.83 -27.47
N THR A 347 -5.08 2.55 -27.78
CA THR A 347 -5.56 2.30 -29.14
C THR A 347 -5.99 3.59 -29.79
N ARG A 348 -5.78 3.67 -31.08
CA ARG A 348 -6.28 4.76 -31.91
C ARG A 348 -7.82 4.78 -31.93
N PRO A 349 -8.43 5.90 -32.35
CA PRO A 349 -9.89 5.97 -32.47
C PRO A 349 -10.49 4.90 -33.40
N ASP A 350 -9.70 4.40 -34.38
CA ASP A 350 -10.07 3.31 -35.30
C ASP A 350 -9.94 1.90 -34.71
N GLY A 351 -9.52 1.78 -33.43
CA GLY A 351 -9.36 0.51 -32.74
C GLY A 351 -8.02 -0.19 -32.95
N THR A 352 -7.10 0.39 -33.72
CA THR A 352 -5.77 -0.18 -33.92
C THR A 352 -4.86 0.09 -32.71
N ASP A 353 -4.07 -0.91 -32.30
CA ASP A 353 -3.11 -0.76 -31.21
C ASP A 353 -1.97 0.18 -31.62
N ILE A 354 -1.63 1.08 -30.73
CA ILE A 354 -0.37 1.82 -30.81
C ILE A 354 0.72 0.85 -30.38
N GLY A 355 1.67 0.59 -31.27
CA GLY A 355 2.74 -0.39 -31.04
C GLY A 355 3.53 -0.15 -29.74
N VAL A 356 4.23 -1.17 -29.26
CA VAL A 356 5.12 -1.09 -28.10
C VAL A 356 6.32 -0.23 -28.45
N THR A 357 6.72 0.68 -27.56
CA THR A 357 7.94 1.48 -27.74
C THR A 357 9.20 0.74 -27.28
N ASN A 358 10.29 0.93 -28.00
CA ASN A 358 11.60 0.43 -27.62
C ASN A 358 12.41 1.42 -26.77
N TRP A 359 11.82 2.53 -26.37
CA TRP A 359 12.52 3.53 -25.55
C TRP A 359 12.74 3.02 -24.15
N ASP A 360 13.94 3.25 -23.60
CA ASP A 360 14.18 2.98 -22.19
C ASP A 360 13.44 3.99 -21.34
N ILE A 361 13.00 3.58 -20.14
CA ILE A 361 12.33 4.47 -19.19
C ILE A 361 13.26 5.61 -18.76
N ASP A 362 14.56 5.32 -18.73
CA ASP A 362 15.57 6.31 -18.41
C ASP A 362 15.76 7.36 -19.51
N ASP A 363 15.32 7.07 -20.71
CA ASP A 363 15.31 8.01 -21.84
C ASP A 363 14.06 8.88 -21.87
N LEU A 364 13.04 8.62 -21.05
CA LEU A 364 11.79 9.37 -21.04
C LEU A 364 11.83 10.53 -20.04
N PRO A 365 11.54 11.78 -20.48
CA PRO A 365 11.46 12.91 -19.57
C PRO A 365 10.15 12.90 -18.79
N GLN A 366 10.10 13.57 -17.64
CA GLN A 366 8.85 13.85 -16.94
C GLN A 366 7.90 14.73 -17.75
N LEU A 367 8.44 15.59 -18.58
CA LEU A 367 7.72 16.47 -19.49
C LEU A 367 8.36 16.41 -20.87
N VAL A 368 7.61 16.03 -21.88
CA VAL A 368 8.07 16.18 -23.27
C VAL A 368 8.24 17.67 -23.63
N TRP A 369 9.00 17.97 -24.69
CA TRP A 369 9.27 19.34 -25.12
C TRP A 369 8.00 20.09 -25.52
N PRO A 370 7.99 21.41 -25.43
CA PRO A 370 6.86 22.21 -25.90
C PRO A 370 6.51 21.96 -27.37
N CYS A 371 7.52 21.77 -28.23
CA CYS A 371 7.33 21.50 -29.66
C CYS A 371 6.76 20.11 -29.96
N ALA A 372 6.79 19.18 -29.03
CA ALA A 372 6.12 17.89 -29.16
C ALA A 372 4.58 18.01 -29.09
N LEU A 373 4.07 19.11 -28.56
CA LEU A 373 2.64 19.39 -28.60
C LEU A 373 2.23 19.83 -30.02
N PRO A 374 1.20 19.24 -30.61
CA PRO A 374 0.56 19.77 -31.80
C PRO A 374 0.20 21.26 -31.65
N VAL A 375 0.32 22.03 -32.71
CA VAL A 375 0.17 23.51 -32.68
C VAL A 375 -1.15 23.92 -32.01
N HIS A 376 -2.24 23.24 -32.28
CA HIS A 376 -3.53 23.54 -31.66
C HIS A 376 -3.55 23.28 -30.15
N LEU A 377 -2.71 22.34 -29.63
CA LEU A 377 -2.57 22.09 -28.20
C LEU A 377 -1.64 23.12 -27.52
N GLN A 378 -0.70 23.71 -28.25
CA GLN A 378 0.17 24.75 -27.73
C GLN A 378 -0.60 26.03 -27.36
N GLN A 379 -1.74 26.27 -28.01
CA GLN A 379 -2.61 27.41 -27.77
C GLN A 379 -3.70 27.16 -26.72
N HIS A 380 -3.80 25.92 -26.23
CA HIS A 380 -4.81 25.56 -25.24
C HIS A 380 -4.53 26.21 -23.89
N LYS A 381 -5.49 26.96 -23.35
CA LYS A 381 -5.39 27.58 -22.02
C LYS A 381 -5.77 26.62 -20.90
N ARG A 382 -6.59 25.62 -21.17
CA ARG A 382 -7.02 24.58 -20.21
C ARG A 382 -7.26 23.27 -20.96
N PRO A 383 -6.62 22.12 -20.56
CA PRO A 383 -5.65 22.01 -19.47
C PRO A 383 -4.32 22.73 -19.77
N ASP A 384 -3.57 23.05 -18.69
CA ASP A 384 -2.24 23.66 -18.78
C ASP A 384 -1.33 22.81 -19.69
N GLN A 385 -0.58 23.47 -20.57
CA GLN A 385 0.38 22.80 -21.48
C GLN A 385 1.36 21.86 -20.73
N ARG A 386 1.74 22.19 -19.50
CA ARG A 386 2.58 21.31 -18.67
C ARG A 386 1.91 19.97 -18.40
N ILE A 387 0.60 20.01 -18.09
CA ILE A 387 -0.18 18.78 -17.88
C ILE A 387 -0.22 17.96 -19.17
N LEU A 388 -0.46 18.58 -20.31
CA LEU A 388 -0.50 17.88 -21.60
C LEU A 388 0.85 17.24 -21.93
N ARG A 389 1.95 17.95 -21.70
CA ARG A 389 3.32 17.47 -21.89
C ARG A 389 3.64 16.29 -20.96
N ALA A 390 3.23 16.37 -19.70
CA ALA A 390 3.38 15.26 -18.74
C ALA A 390 2.54 14.04 -19.17
N VAL A 391 1.32 14.27 -19.67
CA VAL A 391 0.44 13.19 -20.14
C VAL A 391 1.05 12.47 -21.36
N ILE A 392 1.68 13.19 -22.29
CA ILE A 392 2.38 12.55 -23.41
C ILE A 392 3.55 11.68 -22.88
N ALA A 393 4.33 12.17 -21.93
CA ALA A 393 5.39 11.37 -21.28
C ALA A 393 4.83 10.11 -20.63
N LEU A 394 3.70 10.23 -19.92
CA LEU A 394 3.00 9.09 -19.33
C LEU A 394 2.48 8.10 -20.38
N ILE A 395 2.01 8.59 -21.53
CA ILE A 395 1.60 7.75 -22.66
C ILE A 395 2.80 6.94 -23.16
N LEU A 396 3.93 7.60 -23.42
CA LEU A 396 5.15 6.93 -23.86
C LEU A 396 5.62 5.86 -22.87
N ALA A 397 5.62 6.15 -21.57
CA ALA A 397 5.92 5.17 -20.53
C ALA A 397 4.96 3.97 -20.56
N ARG A 398 3.68 4.21 -20.78
CA ARG A 398 2.66 3.14 -20.89
C ARG A 398 2.80 2.30 -22.14
N LEU A 399 3.27 2.88 -23.26
CA LEU A 399 3.50 2.15 -24.50
C LEU A 399 4.61 1.10 -24.40
N ARG A 400 5.48 1.19 -23.41
CA ARG A 400 6.44 0.12 -23.10
C ARG A 400 5.80 -1.20 -22.68
N GLY A 401 4.59 -1.17 -22.15
CA GLY A 401 3.91 -2.35 -21.65
C GLY A 401 4.30 -2.78 -20.23
N ASP A 402 5.38 -2.25 -19.65
CA ASP A 402 5.92 -2.65 -18.35
C ASP A 402 5.08 -2.13 -17.17
N TYR A 403 4.26 -1.11 -17.40
CA TYR A 403 3.50 -0.45 -16.33
C TYR A 403 2.02 -0.74 -16.44
N PRO A 404 1.39 -1.33 -15.42
CA PRO A 404 0.00 -1.77 -15.46
C PRO A 404 -1.00 -0.60 -15.49
N ASP A 405 -0.64 0.55 -14.94
CA ASP A 405 -1.53 1.69 -14.83
C ASP A 405 -0.79 3.05 -14.89
N TRP A 406 -1.56 4.14 -14.91
CA TRP A 406 -1.01 5.50 -14.93
C TRP A 406 -0.21 5.88 -13.69
N PRO A 407 -0.63 5.49 -12.46
CA PRO A 407 0.18 5.63 -11.26
C PRO A 407 1.55 4.97 -11.33
N ALA A 408 1.63 3.75 -11.85
CA ALA A 408 2.90 3.02 -12.01
C ALA A 408 3.81 3.69 -13.04
N ALA A 409 3.27 4.07 -14.19
CA ALA A 409 4.00 4.85 -15.19
C ALA A 409 4.44 6.21 -14.63
N GLY A 410 3.62 6.85 -13.80
CA GLY A 410 3.98 8.10 -13.13
C GLY A 410 5.15 7.93 -12.19
N ALA A 411 5.10 6.90 -11.34
CA ALA A 411 6.16 6.61 -10.38
C ALA A 411 7.51 6.38 -11.07
N SER A 412 7.53 5.66 -12.20
CA SER A 412 8.76 5.41 -12.97
C SER A 412 9.37 6.68 -13.57
N LEU A 413 8.53 7.66 -13.90
CA LEU A 413 8.97 8.98 -14.38
C LEU A 413 9.22 9.99 -13.27
N GLY A 414 9.05 9.61 -11.98
CA GLY A 414 9.12 10.53 -10.84
C GLY A 414 7.93 11.48 -10.75
N VAL A 415 6.82 11.18 -11.42
CA VAL A 415 5.55 11.92 -11.31
C VAL A 415 4.72 11.30 -10.18
N PRO A 416 4.24 12.08 -9.18
CA PRO A 416 3.44 11.54 -8.10
C PRO A 416 2.21 10.77 -8.64
N SER A 417 2.02 9.53 -8.17
CA SER A 417 1.00 8.60 -8.67
C SER A 417 -0.42 9.19 -8.71
N ALA A 418 -0.80 9.97 -7.68
CA ALA A 418 -2.09 10.67 -7.64
C ALA A 418 -2.22 11.73 -8.76
N LYS A 419 -1.13 12.40 -9.10
CA LYS A 419 -1.10 13.40 -10.18
C LYS A 419 -1.17 12.72 -11.53
N ALA A 420 -0.40 11.65 -11.76
CA ALA A 420 -0.46 10.88 -13.00
C ALA A 420 -1.90 10.43 -13.31
N ARG A 421 -2.62 9.87 -12.34
CA ARG A 421 -4.03 9.48 -12.48
C ARG A 421 -4.93 10.67 -12.77
N THR A 422 -4.78 11.76 -12.04
CA THR A 422 -5.64 12.93 -12.18
C THR A 422 -5.44 13.60 -13.54
N TRP A 423 -4.20 13.78 -13.97
CA TRP A 423 -3.87 14.45 -15.22
C TRP A 423 -4.32 13.65 -16.43
N THR A 424 -4.09 12.34 -16.44
CA THR A 424 -4.53 11.48 -17.56
C THR A 424 -6.04 11.40 -17.66
N ARG A 425 -6.75 11.25 -16.52
CA ARG A 425 -8.22 11.30 -16.48
C ARG A 425 -8.75 12.63 -17.00
N TYR A 426 -8.12 13.73 -16.61
CA TYR A 426 -8.51 15.06 -17.06
C TYR A 426 -8.27 15.25 -18.56
N ALA A 427 -7.08 14.89 -19.04
CA ALA A 427 -6.70 15.05 -20.45
C ALA A 427 -7.50 14.14 -21.39
N PHE A 428 -7.91 12.95 -20.91
CA PHE A 428 -8.70 11.99 -21.68
C PHE A 428 -10.21 12.11 -21.49
N SER A 429 -10.67 13.11 -20.74
CA SER A 429 -12.11 13.34 -20.63
C SER A 429 -12.71 13.80 -21.95
N ASP A 430 -13.89 13.31 -22.29
CA ASP A 430 -14.63 13.68 -23.51
C ASP A 430 -14.90 15.19 -23.60
N ARG A 431 -14.94 15.84 -22.45
CA ARG A 431 -15.13 17.29 -22.32
C ARG A 431 -14.13 18.13 -23.13
N TRP A 432 -12.91 17.60 -23.32
CA TRP A 432 -11.83 18.34 -23.96
C TRP A 432 -11.48 17.82 -25.35
N GLY A 433 -11.89 16.62 -25.71
CA GLY A 433 -11.63 16.02 -27.03
C GLY A 433 -10.14 15.85 -27.39
N LEU A 434 -9.25 15.88 -26.37
CA LEU A 434 -7.81 15.98 -26.61
C LEU A 434 -7.12 14.61 -26.78
N LYS A 435 -7.81 13.51 -26.47
CA LYS A 435 -7.23 12.17 -26.46
C LYS A 435 -6.54 11.81 -27.78
N GLY A 436 -7.23 11.97 -28.89
CA GLY A 436 -6.68 11.64 -30.22
C GLY A 436 -5.39 12.43 -30.53
N SER A 437 -5.40 13.73 -30.24
CA SER A 437 -4.24 14.59 -30.47
C SER A 437 -3.05 14.25 -29.59
N LEU A 438 -3.29 13.85 -28.32
CA LEU A 438 -2.22 13.45 -27.40
C LEU A 438 -1.62 12.10 -27.79
N LEU A 439 -2.45 11.15 -28.21
CA LEU A 439 -2.00 9.86 -28.73
C LEU A 439 -1.18 10.04 -30.00
N HIS A 440 -1.65 10.84 -30.94
CA HIS A 440 -0.92 11.14 -32.16
C HIS A 440 0.44 11.83 -31.87
N ALA A 441 0.49 12.74 -30.92
CA ALA A 441 1.75 13.35 -30.50
C ALA A 441 2.73 12.33 -29.89
N ALA A 442 2.24 11.37 -29.10
CA ALA A 442 3.06 10.30 -28.56
C ALA A 442 3.56 9.36 -29.66
N GLU A 443 2.73 9.00 -30.64
CA GLU A 443 3.12 8.20 -31.80
C GLU A 443 4.20 8.89 -32.63
N HIS A 444 4.04 10.18 -32.88
CA HIS A 444 5.03 10.96 -33.61
C HIS A 444 6.38 10.95 -32.91
N LEU A 445 6.39 11.15 -31.59
CA LEU A 445 7.64 11.06 -30.81
C LEU A 445 8.23 9.65 -30.80
N GLN A 446 7.38 8.62 -30.74
CA GLN A 446 7.83 7.23 -30.80
C GLN A 446 8.46 6.87 -32.15
N ALA A 447 7.99 7.45 -33.24
CA ALA A 447 8.52 7.24 -34.59
C ALA A 447 9.86 7.93 -34.83
N LEU A 448 10.27 8.85 -33.94
CA LEU A 448 11.60 9.49 -34.04
C LEU A 448 12.68 8.47 -33.73
N LEU A 449 13.66 8.37 -34.62
CA LEU A 449 14.78 7.46 -34.44
C LEU A 449 15.64 7.89 -33.23
N PRO A 450 16.19 6.93 -32.47
CA PRO A 450 17.05 7.23 -31.33
C PRO A 450 18.22 8.19 -31.65
N GLU A 451 18.70 8.15 -32.88
CA GLU A 451 19.77 9.02 -33.36
C GLU A 451 19.34 10.48 -33.53
N GLN A 452 18.04 10.74 -33.63
CA GLN A 452 17.47 12.09 -33.75
C GLN A 452 17.26 12.78 -32.41
N ILE A 453 17.50 12.06 -31.31
CA ILE A 453 17.28 12.53 -29.95
C ILE A 453 18.58 12.42 -29.19
N ASP A 454 19.08 13.56 -28.71
CA ASP A 454 20.23 13.56 -27.79
C ASP A 454 19.82 13.05 -26.42
N ARG A 455 19.98 11.73 -26.21
CA ARG A 455 19.59 11.02 -24.99
C ARG A 455 20.38 11.49 -23.77
N HIS A 456 21.58 12.03 -23.94
CA HIS A 456 22.39 12.53 -22.81
C HIS A 456 21.87 13.85 -22.25
N ALA A 457 21.24 14.68 -23.05
CA ALA A 457 20.62 15.91 -22.58
C ALA A 457 19.36 15.69 -21.73
N TRP A 458 18.89 14.44 -21.61
CA TRP A 458 17.66 14.08 -20.88
C TRP A 458 17.93 13.54 -19.49
N ARG A 459 19.17 13.25 -19.13
CA ARG A 459 19.53 12.66 -17.84
C ARG A 459 19.29 13.57 -16.66
N ASP A 460 19.28 14.89 -16.85
CA ASP A 460 18.91 15.84 -15.82
C ASP A 460 17.39 15.99 -15.76
N ARG A 461 16.74 14.94 -15.25
CA ARG A 461 15.31 14.98 -14.94
C ARG A 461 15.08 16.11 -13.95
N ALA A 462 14.31 17.13 -14.38
CA ALA A 462 13.88 18.18 -13.48
C ALA A 462 13.11 17.55 -12.32
N THR A 463 13.67 17.62 -11.13
CA THR A 463 13.00 17.20 -9.91
C THR A 463 11.78 18.07 -9.69
N LEU A 464 10.65 17.40 -9.52
CA LEU A 464 9.36 18.03 -9.30
C LEU A 464 9.29 18.48 -7.82
N GLU A 465 9.74 19.69 -7.48
CA GLU A 465 9.68 20.24 -6.12
C GLU A 465 8.50 21.20 -5.92
N GLY A 466 7.80 20.98 -4.81
CA GLY A 466 7.09 21.96 -4.00
C GLY A 466 5.70 22.44 -4.45
N HIS A 467 4.80 22.50 -3.50
CA HIS A 467 3.50 23.20 -3.52
C HIS A 467 2.44 22.74 -4.53
N GLY A 468 2.03 21.48 -4.44
CA GLY A 468 0.75 21.06 -5.06
C GLY A 468 0.67 21.14 -6.59
N LEU A 469 1.42 21.97 -7.22
CA LEU A 469 1.73 22.09 -8.64
C LEU A 469 3.24 22.12 -8.74
N VAL A 470 3.77 21.08 -9.31
CA VAL A 470 5.16 20.84 -9.54
C VAL A 470 5.81 22.07 -10.19
N ALA A 471 6.64 22.79 -9.45
CA ALA A 471 7.46 23.86 -9.99
C ALA A 471 8.66 23.22 -10.71
N ILE A 472 8.62 23.19 -12.02
CA ILE A 472 9.78 22.82 -12.84
C ILE A 472 10.74 23.99 -12.78
N ARG A 473 11.95 23.77 -12.31
CA ARG A 473 13.01 24.77 -12.47
C ARG A 473 13.37 24.87 -13.95
N TRP A 474 12.88 25.91 -14.59
CA TRP A 474 13.10 26.18 -16.02
C TRP A 474 14.58 26.20 -16.45
N ALA A 475 15.49 26.42 -15.50
CA ALA A 475 16.94 26.47 -15.77
C ALA A 475 17.54 25.11 -16.17
N GLN A 476 16.81 23.99 -16.02
CA GLN A 476 17.30 22.63 -16.30
C GLN A 476 16.52 21.94 -17.44
N GLN A 477 15.77 22.69 -18.24
CA GLN A 477 15.20 22.08 -19.45
C GLN A 477 16.32 21.81 -20.44
N PRO A 478 16.48 20.54 -20.86
CA PRO A 478 17.40 20.27 -21.97
C PRO A 478 16.96 21.12 -23.16
N SER A 479 17.91 21.78 -23.78
CA SER A 479 17.64 22.48 -25.04
C SER A 479 17.05 21.48 -26.01
N CYS A 480 15.88 21.79 -26.56
CA CYS A 480 15.28 20.94 -27.57
C CYS A 480 16.26 20.81 -28.77
N ARG A 481 16.74 19.61 -29.00
CA ARG A 481 17.60 19.28 -30.14
C ARG A 481 16.88 18.42 -31.17
N LEU A 482 15.55 18.55 -31.22
CA LEU A 482 14.79 17.93 -32.30
C LEU A 482 15.14 18.61 -33.63
N GLN A 483 15.75 17.87 -34.53
CA GLN A 483 15.83 18.22 -35.95
C GLN A 483 14.57 17.70 -36.66
N ASP A 484 13.88 18.58 -37.38
CA ASP A 484 12.81 18.11 -38.27
C ASP A 484 13.39 17.37 -39.50
N ALA A 485 12.53 16.69 -40.25
CA ALA A 485 12.93 15.98 -41.47
C ALA A 485 13.57 16.89 -42.55
N THR A 486 13.56 18.22 -42.34
CA THR A 486 14.18 19.22 -43.21
C THR A 486 15.49 19.75 -42.66
N ASN A 487 16.03 19.12 -41.60
CA ASN A 487 17.30 19.52 -40.95
C ASN A 487 17.24 20.88 -40.24
N ARG A 488 16.06 21.39 -39.89
CA ARG A 488 15.88 22.64 -39.17
C ARG A 488 15.77 22.38 -37.65
N TRP A 489 16.47 23.21 -36.85
CA TRP A 489 16.37 23.18 -35.41
C TRP A 489 14.99 23.62 -34.93
N CYS A 490 14.48 22.96 -33.90
CA CYS A 490 13.21 23.33 -33.31
C CYS A 490 13.18 24.81 -32.91
N PRO A 491 12.15 25.58 -33.33
CA PRO A 491 12.04 27.00 -33.02
C PRO A 491 11.94 27.32 -31.50
N CYS A 492 11.72 26.33 -30.65
CA CYS A 492 11.68 26.53 -29.19
C CYS A 492 13.05 26.92 -28.60
N THR A 493 14.14 26.78 -29.34
CA THR A 493 15.48 27.28 -28.93
C THR A 493 15.64 28.78 -29.13
N ALA A 494 14.77 29.42 -29.90
CA ALA A 494 14.88 30.84 -30.29
C ALA A 494 14.24 31.83 -29.30
N THR A 495 13.52 31.38 -28.28
CA THR A 495 12.67 32.25 -27.42
C THR A 495 13.01 32.19 -25.93
N ILE A 496 14.26 31.94 -25.55
CA ILE A 496 14.70 32.14 -24.17
C ILE A 496 15.30 33.56 -24.06
N PRO A 497 14.61 34.54 -23.47
CA PRO A 497 15.25 35.79 -23.13
C PRO A 497 16.33 35.46 -22.09
N ARG A 498 17.60 35.69 -22.43
CA ARG A 498 18.67 35.75 -21.44
C ARG A 498 18.31 36.81 -20.41
N ARG A 499 17.86 36.44 -19.25
CA ARG A 499 17.92 37.32 -18.10
C ARG A 499 19.38 37.37 -17.71
N ASN A 500 20.00 38.52 -17.94
CA ASN A 500 21.28 38.88 -17.38
C ASN A 500 21.25 38.76 -15.84
N PRO A 501 22.41 38.46 -15.21
CA PRO A 501 22.58 38.16 -13.81
C PRO A 501 22.05 39.22 -12.85
#